data_4899217a1db3f31d3a6915f0fea69174
#
_entry.id   4899217a1db3f31d3a6915f0fea69174
#
_cell.length_a   1.000
_cell.length_b   1.000
_cell.length_c   1.000
_cell.angle_alpha   90.00
_cell.angle_beta   90.00
_cell.angle_gamma   90.00
#
_symmetry.space_group_name_H-M   'P 1'
#
loop_
_entity.id
_entity.type
_entity.pdbx_description
1 polymer ?
#
loop_
_entity_poly.entity_id
_entity_poly.type
_entity_poly.pdbx_seq_one_letter_code
_entity_poly.pdbx_strand_id
1 'polypeptide(L)'
;MRNIVFALRFAVAACSAAVIPFAYGEQGAGAYEIGEDFAASMDNWEQSGDDFVVSRGKNGFRFADNRRRDVAVCRTHGAVMCFGEPVMESRVYFRNRTLARVEVFLFNKGDAVSRGVALPFDELDGLVKRVSEKINGGPRKMPKAVRVRVKNDRAMAGHKYTIKWPKRTPAAELSWGVSGEDDARTVEYVRLVFERGSGGATAAKSSRQPKKGKGGGYQDNVKRNDEGDVYVANVPMVDQGDKGYCSVAAAERVLRYFGQSIDEHEIAQMAATSAEGGTSTKAMISAVETIGKKCKLAKREIVAKIGGWSDGEKRLKEYNKAAKRMKMPQLNISDYIKVEGNHRIFHIGDMERAMDAKVLKAMSMGDKSGYNRFVKGIREHTTRGVPLFWSVQLGVYPEAGIPQSAGGHMRLIIGYNEENGDVIYTDSWGEGHQRKHMPSDWAWTITHNLFCLKPIGM
;
A
#
# COMPACT_ATOMS: atom_id res chain seq x y z
N MET A 1 4.07 8.87 -36.70
CA MET A 1 4.07 7.88 -35.60
C MET A 1 3.23 8.50 -34.49
N ARG A 2 2.01 8.00 -34.24
CA ARG A 2 1.08 8.58 -33.26
C ARG A 2 1.40 8.00 -31.89
N ASN A 3 1.69 8.84 -30.93
CA ASN A 3 1.93 8.47 -29.54
C ASN A 3 0.63 7.90 -28.94
N ILE A 4 0.60 6.61 -28.67
CA ILE A 4 -0.48 5.94 -27.95
C ILE A 4 -0.10 5.96 -26.46
N VAL A 5 -0.78 6.77 -25.68
CA VAL A 5 -0.65 6.80 -24.21
C VAL A 5 -1.54 5.70 -23.64
N PHE A 6 -0.93 4.70 -23.01
CA PHE A 6 -1.63 3.62 -22.34
C PHE A 6 -2.04 4.05 -20.93
N ALA A 7 -3.34 4.15 -20.68
CA ALA A 7 -3.90 4.27 -19.33
C ALA A 7 -4.70 3.00 -19.02
N LEU A 8 -4.16 2.14 -18.16
CA LEU A 8 -4.92 1.07 -17.52
C LEU A 8 -5.75 1.73 -16.41
N ARG A 9 -7.03 1.98 -16.65
CA ARG A 9 -7.96 2.43 -15.60
C ARG A 9 -8.71 1.21 -15.07
N PHE A 10 -8.56 0.95 -13.77
CA PHE A 10 -9.47 0.09 -13.03
C PHE A 10 -10.62 0.97 -12.54
N ALA A 11 -11.81 0.79 -13.09
CA ALA A 11 -12.97 1.54 -12.65
C ALA A 11 -13.44 1.02 -11.28
N VAL A 12 -13.28 1.81 -10.25
CA VAL A 12 -14.10 1.73 -9.04
C VAL A 12 -15.34 2.59 -9.33
N ALA A 13 -16.53 2.05 -9.09
CA ALA A 13 -17.78 2.78 -9.30
C ALA A 13 -17.76 4.07 -8.46
N ALA A 14 -17.71 5.21 -9.12
CA ALA A 14 -17.73 6.53 -8.48
C ALA A 14 -19.17 6.88 -8.10
N CYS A 15 -19.43 6.99 -6.79
CA CYS A 15 -20.45 7.93 -6.32
C CYS A 15 -19.87 9.34 -6.47
N SER A 16 -20.44 10.17 -7.32
CA SER A 16 -20.13 11.60 -7.41
C SER A 16 -20.61 12.31 -6.13
N ALA A 17 -19.75 12.31 -5.10
CA ALA A 17 -19.93 13.17 -3.95
C ALA A 17 -19.38 14.58 -4.30
N ALA A 18 -20.13 15.63 -4.02
CA ALA A 18 -19.63 16.99 -4.10
C ALA A 18 -18.42 17.14 -3.20
N VAL A 19 -17.30 17.65 -3.74
CA VAL A 19 -16.08 17.92 -2.96
C VAL A 19 -16.42 19.02 -1.95
N ILE A 20 -16.45 18.67 -0.69
CA ILE A 20 -16.59 19.64 0.40
C ILE A 20 -15.17 20.18 0.68
N PRO A 21 -14.91 21.49 0.63
CA PRO A 21 -13.62 22.04 1.02
C PRO A 21 -13.29 21.60 2.46
N PHE A 22 -12.02 21.57 2.80
CA PHE A 22 -11.50 21.18 4.13
C PHE A 22 -12.08 22.10 5.21
N ALA A 23 -13.38 21.99 5.41
CA ALA A 23 -14.12 22.70 6.44
C ALA A 23 -14.04 21.87 7.72
N TYR A 24 -13.67 22.50 8.80
CA TYR A 24 -13.73 21.97 10.15
C TYR A 24 -15.12 21.37 10.39
N GLY A 25 -15.25 20.05 10.23
CA GLY A 25 -16.40 19.33 10.75
C GLY A 25 -16.50 19.62 12.24
N GLU A 26 -17.71 19.85 12.75
CA GLU A 26 -17.95 20.07 14.18
C GLU A 26 -17.14 19.09 15.00
N GLN A 27 -16.32 19.60 15.94
CA GLN A 27 -15.53 18.80 16.86
C GLN A 27 -16.50 17.87 17.60
N GLY A 28 -16.47 16.58 17.28
CA GLY A 28 -17.25 15.61 18.04
C GLY A 28 -16.81 15.68 19.50
N ALA A 29 -17.73 15.93 20.41
CA ALA A 29 -17.47 15.98 21.85
C ALA A 29 -16.79 14.65 22.24
N GLY A 30 -15.45 14.70 22.52
CA GLY A 30 -14.65 13.53 22.89
C GLY A 30 -13.57 13.09 21.89
N ALA A 31 -13.22 13.92 20.88
CA ALA A 31 -12.06 13.65 20.02
C ALA A 31 -10.76 13.60 20.83
N TYR A 32 -9.87 12.66 20.48
CA TYR A 32 -8.61 12.47 21.16
C TYR A 32 -7.52 13.40 20.56
N GLU A 33 -6.92 14.27 21.40
CA GLU A 33 -5.87 15.21 20.98
C GLU A 33 -4.47 14.56 21.07
N ILE A 34 -4.05 13.93 19.99
CA ILE A 34 -2.81 13.16 19.90
C ILE A 34 -1.57 14.06 19.87
N GLY A 35 -1.68 15.26 19.29
CA GLY A 35 -0.56 16.20 19.17
C GLY A 35 -0.07 16.70 20.51
N GLU A 36 -0.98 17.10 21.38
CA GLU A 36 -0.65 17.59 22.72
C GLU A 36 -0.12 16.47 23.62
N ASP A 37 -0.74 15.29 23.58
CA ASP A 37 -0.34 14.13 24.39
C ASP A 37 1.10 13.69 24.13
N PHE A 38 1.54 13.71 22.88
CA PHE A 38 2.85 13.18 22.51
C PHE A 38 3.91 14.24 22.17
N ALA A 39 3.52 15.51 22.00
CA ALA A 39 4.48 16.57 21.77
C ALA A 39 4.97 17.22 23.06
N ALA A 40 4.13 17.31 24.11
CA ALA A 40 4.41 18.12 25.29
C ALA A 40 5.37 17.46 26.27
N SER A 41 5.23 16.16 26.54
CA SER A 41 6.03 15.43 27.52
C SER A 41 6.37 14.01 27.09
N MET A 42 7.26 13.35 27.84
CA MET A 42 7.60 11.93 27.66
C MET A 42 6.74 10.98 28.48
N ASP A 43 5.82 11.47 29.33
CA ASP A 43 5.07 10.63 30.27
C ASP A 43 4.20 9.60 29.53
N ASN A 44 3.52 10.01 28.45
CA ASN A 44 2.69 9.13 27.66
C ASN A 44 3.48 8.11 26.81
N TRP A 45 4.81 8.27 26.73
CA TRP A 45 5.68 7.38 25.94
C TRP A 45 6.04 6.07 26.65
N GLU A 46 5.82 5.98 27.96
CA GLU A 46 6.03 4.75 28.75
C GLU A 46 4.85 3.77 28.65
N GLN A 47 3.72 4.20 28.07
CA GLN A 47 2.53 3.40 27.93
C GLN A 47 2.76 2.15 27.07
N SER A 48 2.23 1.01 27.51
CA SER A 48 2.26 -0.21 26.71
C SER A 48 1.28 -0.12 25.53
N GLY A 49 1.49 -0.95 24.49
CA GLY A 49 0.58 -1.00 23.35
C GLY A 49 -0.83 -1.47 23.75
N ASP A 50 -0.92 -2.42 24.68
CA ASP A 50 -2.19 -2.93 25.17
C ASP A 50 -2.95 -1.85 25.94
N ASP A 51 -2.28 -1.14 26.88
CA ASP A 51 -2.90 -0.05 27.64
C ASP A 51 -3.31 1.11 26.73
N PHE A 52 -2.50 1.43 25.71
CA PHE A 52 -2.84 2.45 24.73
C PHE A 52 -4.12 2.10 23.98
N VAL A 53 -4.21 0.89 23.42
CA VAL A 53 -5.38 0.46 22.63
C VAL A 53 -6.62 0.32 23.51
N VAL A 54 -6.50 -0.18 24.75
CA VAL A 54 -7.62 -0.24 25.69
C VAL A 54 -8.14 1.16 26.02
N SER A 55 -7.26 2.11 26.33
CA SER A 55 -7.65 3.48 26.71
C SER A 55 -8.18 4.31 25.52
N ARG A 56 -7.72 4.03 24.29
CA ARG A 56 -8.07 4.79 23.07
C ARG A 56 -8.93 4.00 22.07
N GLY A 57 -9.38 2.78 22.42
CA GLY A 57 -10.28 1.97 21.59
C GLY A 57 -11.59 2.67 21.27
N LYS A 58 -12.15 3.46 22.22
CA LYS A 58 -13.33 4.30 21.98
C LYS A 58 -13.13 5.36 20.88
N ASN A 59 -11.88 5.78 20.63
CA ASN A 59 -11.50 6.69 19.54
C ASN A 59 -11.17 5.93 18.26
N GLY A 60 -11.37 4.61 18.18
CA GLY A 60 -11.15 3.80 16.99
C GLY A 60 -9.74 3.25 16.81
N PHE A 61 -8.86 3.36 17.82
CA PHE A 61 -7.54 2.70 17.76
C PHE A 61 -7.68 1.18 17.91
N ARG A 62 -7.04 0.45 16.99
CA ARG A 62 -6.93 -1.01 16.99
C ARG A 62 -5.55 -1.43 16.53
N PHE A 63 -5.08 -2.61 16.93
CA PHE A 63 -3.85 -3.14 16.36
C PHE A 63 -4.04 -3.50 14.87
N ALA A 64 -3.06 -3.14 14.05
CA ALA A 64 -3.02 -3.55 12.64
C ALA A 64 -2.82 -5.06 12.50
N ASP A 65 -2.20 -5.70 13.50
CA ASP A 65 -1.99 -7.13 13.61
C ASP A 65 -2.03 -7.53 15.11
N ASN A 66 -3.07 -8.22 15.53
CA ASN A 66 -3.29 -8.64 16.92
C ASN A 66 -2.24 -9.66 17.42
N ARG A 67 -1.54 -10.34 16.52
CA ARG A 67 -0.46 -11.27 16.89
C ARG A 67 0.84 -10.53 17.19
N ARG A 68 1.11 -9.46 16.45
CA ARG A 68 2.35 -8.69 16.59
C ARG A 68 2.23 -7.57 17.61
N ARG A 69 1.10 -6.90 17.65
CA ARG A 69 0.79 -5.75 18.53
C ARG A 69 1.86 -4.67 18.55
N ASP A 70 2.53 -4.49 17.41
CA ASP A 70 3.62 -3.55 17.24
C ASP A 70 3.19 -2.21 16.61
N VAL A 71 1.96 -2.15 16.05
CA VAL A 71 1.37 -0.94 15.48
C VAL A 71 -0.11 -0.87 15.81
N ALA A 72 -0.55 0.23 16.43
CA ALA A 72 -1.96 0.58 16.54
C ALA A 72 -2.31 1.65 15.50
N VAL A 73 -3.49 1.54 14.88
CA VAL A 73 -3.97 2.41 13.80
C VAL A 73 -5.34 2.96 14.14
N CYS A 74 -5.58 4.23 13.85
CA CYS A 74 -6.90 4.84 13.84
C CYS A 74 -7.13 5.56 12.51
N ARG A 75 -8.29 5.30 11.88
CA ARG A 75 -8.78 5.97 10.67
C ARG A 75 -10.19 6.52 10.82
N THR A 76 -10.74 6.47 12.02
CA THR A 76 -12.09 6.97 12.30
C THR A 76 -12.11 8.49 12.12
N HIS A 77 -12.95 8.97 11.21
CA HIS A 77 -13.08 10.40 10.91
C HIS A 77 -13.52 11.16 12.16
N GLY A 78 -12.87 12.30 12.44
CA GLY A 78 -13.21 13.17 13.58
C GLY A 78 -12.87 12.60 14.97
N ALA A 79 -12.36 11.36 15.07
CA ALA A 79 -12.05 10.73 16.36
C ALA A 79 -10.71 11.17 16.94
N VAL A 80 -9.81 11.70 16.11
CA VAL A 80 -8.46 12.15 16.51
C VAL A 80 -8.20 13.54 15.95
N MET A 81 -7.63 14.39 16.80
CA MET A 81 -7.15 15.73 16.47
C MET A 81 -5.65 15.82 16.73
N CYS A 82 -4.97 16.73 16.06
CA CYS A 82 -3.56 17.03 16.31
C CYS A 82 -3.34 18.53 16.30
N PHE A 83 -3.16 19.14 17.48
CA PHE A 83 -3.06 20.59 17.66
C PHE A 83 -4.29 21.35 17.16
N GLY A 84 -5.47 20.75 17.31
CA GLY A 84 -6.74 21.31 16.83
C GLY A 84 -7.00 21.07 15.33
N GLU A 85 -6.07 20.45 14.59
CA GLU A 85 -6.28 20.06 13.20
C GLU A 85 -6.85 18.64 13.12
N PRO A 86 -7.83 18.35 12.24
CA PRO A 86 -8.40 17.02 12.08
C PRO A 86 -7.36 16.05 11.50
N VAL A 87 -7.41 14.80 11.97
CA VAL A 87 -6.49 13.75 11.57
C VAL A 87 -7.20 12.73 10.70
N MET A 88 -6.63 12.42 9.54
CA MET A 88 -7.17 11.39 8.64
C MET A 88 -6.75 9.98 9.05
N GLU A 89 -5.50 9.85 9.50
CA GLU A 89 -4.95 8.57 9.94
C GLU A 89 -3.90 8.81 11.03
N SER A 90 -3.88 7.94 12.04
CA SER A 90 -2.83 7.90 13.07
C SER A 90 -2.27 6.50 13.16
N ARG A 91 -0.95 6.41 13.30
CA ARG A 91 -0.21 5.15 13.52
C ARG A 91 0.69 5.32 14.74
N VAL A 92 0.54 4.42 15.70
CA VAL A 92 1.33 4.39 16.93
C VAL A 92 2.15 3.12 16.96
N TYR A 93 3.46 3.25 17.00
CA TYR A 93 4.41 2.14 16.91
C TYR A 93 4.98 1.82 18.28
N PHE A 94 5.01 0.54 18.61
CA PHE A 94 5.53 0.03 19.86
C PHE A 94 6.81 -0.78 19.63
N ARG A 95 7.77 -0.60 20.50
CA ARG A 95 9.01 -1.38 20.53
C ARG A 95 9.24 -1.88 21.95
N ASN A 96 9.51 -3.19 22.11
CA ASN A 96 9.64 -3.81 23.41
C ASN A 96 8.44 -3.51 24.34
N ARG A 97 7.24 -3.50 23.76
CA ARG A 97 5.95 -3.18 24.39
C ARG A 97 5.75 -1.71 24.81
N THR A 98 6.70 -0.82 24.60
CA THR A 98 6.55 0.60 24.89
C THR A 98 6.43 1.41 23.61
N LEU A 99 5.83 2.58 23.71
CA LEU A 99 5.62 3.50 22.60
C LEU A 99 6.98 4.03 22.10
N ALA A 100 7.20 3.96 20.79
CA ALA A 100 8.46 4.32 20.16
C ALA A 100 8.33 5.45 19.14
N ARG A 101 7.18 5.51 18.43
CA ARG A 101 6.93 6.47 17.37
C ARG A 101 5.43 6.69 17.20
N VAL A 102 5.05 7.93 16.91
CA VAL A 102 3.68 8.32 16.54
C VAL A 102 3.74 8.99 15.18
N GLU A 103 2.92 8.54 14.24
CA GLU A 103 2.71 9.16 12.94
C GLU A 103 1.27 9.65 12.84
N VAL A 104 1.12 10.87 12.37
CA VAL A 104 -0.18 11.53 12.20
C VAL A 104 -0.27 12.05 10.78
N PHE A 105 -1.26 11.62 10.04
CA PHE A 105 -1.59 12.16 8.72
C PHE A 105 -2.71 13.17 8.87
N LEU A 106 -2.34 14.44 8.83
CA LEU A 106 -3.30 15.56 8.80
C LEU A 106 -4.07 15.57 7.48
N PHE A 107 -3.39 15.19 6.41
CA PHE A 107 -3.99 15.02 5.09
C PHE A 107 -3.32 13.86 4.36
N ASN A 108 -4.11 13.08 3.62
CA ASN A 108 -3.63 12.20 2.56
C ASN A 108 -4.70 12.10 1.47
N LYS A 109 -4.27 12.22 0.23
CA LYS A 109 -5.12 12.25 -0.94
C LYS A 109 -6.00 10.99 -1.09
N GLY A 110 -5.47 9.81 -0.68
CA GLY A 110 -6.19 8.55 -0.80
C GLY A 110 -7.46 8.51 0.04
N ASP A 111 -7.37 8.86 1.32
CA ASP A 111 -8.53 8.91 2.21
C ASP A 111 -9.40 10.15 1.98
N ALA A 112 -8.79 11.26 1.52
CA ALA A 112 -9.48 12.50 1.26
C ALA A 112 -10.58 12.35 0.20
N VAL A 113 -10.26 11.69 -0.92
CA VAL A 113 -11.24 11.47 -2.00
C VAL A 113 -12.41 10.60 -1.52
N SER A 114 -12.16 9.51 -0.80
CA SER A 114 -13.22 8.64 -0.29
C SER A 114 -14.12 9.34 0.74
N ARG A 115 -13.64 10.41 1.38
CA ARG A 115 -14.38 11.21 2.38
C ARG A 115 -14.97 12.50 1.81
N GLY A 116 -14.78 12.79 0.50
CA GLY A 116 -15.19 14.04 -0.11
C GLY A 116 -14.47 15.28 0.45
N VAL A 117 -13.22 15.12 0.92
CA VAL A 117 -12.41 16.18 1.52
C VAL A 117 -11.28 16.57 0.57
N ALA A 118 -10.94 17.86 0.51
CA ALA A 118 -9.78 18.34 -0.23
C ALA A 118 -8.95 19.28 0.66
N LEU A 119 -7.64 19.29 0.45
CA LEU A 119 -6.75 20.34 0.97
C LEU A 119 -6.24 21.15 -0.22
N PRO A 120 -6.81 22.34 -0.46
CA PRO A 120 -6.34 23.26 -1.50
C PRO A 120 -4.87 23.62 -1.26
N PHE A 121 -4.13 23.83 -2.36
CA PHE A 121 -2.70 24.11 -2.25
C PHE A 121 -2.40 25.43 -1.53
N ASP A 122 -3.25 26.44 -1.66
CA ASP A 122 -3.14 27.72 -0.98
C ASP A 122 -3.38 27.64 0.55
N GLU A 123 -4.09 26.63 1.03
CA GLU A 123 -4.30 26.38 2.46
C GLU A 123 -3.13 25.61 3.12
N LEU A 124 -2.29 24.96 2.32
CA LEU A 124 -1.18 24.12 2.81
C LEU A 124 -0.19 24.90 3.69
N ASP A 125 0.21 26.08 3.25
CA ASP A 125 1.19 26.91 4.00
C ASP A 125 0.62 27.33 5.36
N GLY A 126 -0.68 27.65 5.41
CA GLY A 126 -1.39 27.93 6.67
C GLY A 126 -1.37 26.76 7.64
N LEU A 127 -1.69 25.56 7.16
CA LEU A 127 -1.65 24.32 7.95
C LEU A 127 -0.23 24.04 8.47
N VAL A 128 0.76 24.08 7.60
CA VAL A 128 2.18 23.83 7.96
C VAL A 128 2.64 24.84 9.01
N LYS A 129 2.25 26.11 8.88
CA LYS A 129 2.59 27.17 9.85
C LYS A 129 1.96 26.89 11.22
N ARG A 130 0.64 26.66 11.29
CA ARG A 130 -0.08 26.40 12.55
C ARG A 130 0.53 25.21 13.31
N VAL A 131 0.75 24.09 12.63
CA VAL A 131 1.36 22.90 13.24
C VAL A 131 2.79 23.16 13.71
N SER A 132 3.59 23.88 12.92
CA SER A 132 4.97 24.22 13.29
C SER A 132 5.06 25.15 14.49
N GLU A 133 4.15 26.13 14.61
CA GLU A 133 4.06 27.03 15.76
C GLU A 133 3.72 26.27 17.05
N LYS A 134 2.81 25.30 16.99
CA LYS A 134 2.49 24.42 18.13
C LYS A 134 3.69 23.58 18.54
N ILE A 135 4.42 22.99 17.60
CA ILE A 135 5.64 22.21 17.88
C ILE A 135 6.73 23.12 18.49
N ASN A 136 6.85 24.37 18.07
CA ASN A 136 7.81 25.33 18.62
C ASN A 136 7.43 25.90 20.00
N GLY A 137 6.22 25.72 20.46
CA GLY A 137 5.68 26.36 21.66
C GLY A 137 5.45 27.85 21.46
N GLY A 138 5.02 28.26 20.27
CA GLY A 138 4.68 29.64 19.91
C GLY A 138 5.29 30.10 18.59
N PRO A 139 5.05 31.35 18.18
CA PRO A 139 5.48 31.94 16.91
C PRO A 139 6.98 32.21 16.86
N ARG A 140 7.80 31.19 16.88
CA ARG A 140 9.25 31.26 16.75
C ARG A 140 9.67 31.03 15.30
N LYS A 141 10.90 31.42 14.94
CA LYS A 141 11.47 31.14 13.62
C LYS A 141 11.43 29.63 13.33
N MET A 142 10.71 29.25 12.31
CA MET A 142 10.63 27.85 11.87
C MET A 142 11.98 27.37 11.31
N PRO A 143 12.36 26.10 11.54
CA PRO A 143 13.47 25.51 10.83
C PRO A 143 13.21 25.51 9.32
N LYS A 144 14.27 25.65 8.53
CA LYS A 144 14.15 25.67 7.06
C LYS A 144 13.65 24.31 6.53
N ALA A 145 12.66 24.34 5.69
CA ALA A 145 12.19 23.15 4.98
C ALA A 145 13.25 22.66 3.98
N VAL A 146 13.52 21.35 3.99
CA VAL A 146 14.34 20.68 2.98
C VAL A 146 13.43 20.21 1.85
N ARG A 147 13.71 20.66 0.62
CA ARG A 147 12.96 20.28 -0.59
C ARG A 147 13.70 19.17 -1.32
N VAL A 148 13.01 18.08 -1.64
CA VAL A 148 13.52 16.98 -2.45
C VAL A 148 12.61 16.75 -3.64
N ARG A 149 13.18 16.65 -4.84
CA ARG A 149 12.40 16.34 -6.06
C ARG A 149 12.00 14.87 -6.06
N VAL A 150 10.72 14.61 -6.25
CA VAL A 150 10.17 13.27 -6.46
C VAL A 150 9.98 13.07 -7.96
N LYS A 151 10.72 12.10 -8.54
CA LYS A 151 10.59 11.75 -9.96
C LYS A 151 9.55 10.65 -10.11
N ASN A 152 8.63 10.82 -11.04
CA ASN A 152 7.75 9.76 -11.51
C ASN A 152 7.84 9.61 -13.03
N ASP A 153 7.33 8.49 -13.57
CA ASP A 153 7.40 8.18 -15.02
C ASP A 153 6.44 9.01 -15.88
N ARG A 154 5.52 9.79 -15.28
CA ARG A 154 4.51 10.56 -16.00
C ARG A 154 4.88 12.03 -16.22
N ALA A 155 6.16 12.38 -16.08
CA ALA A 155 6.67 13.76 -16.21
C ALA A 155 6.04 14.79 -15.24
N MET A 156 5.13 14.38 -14.34
CA MET A 156 4.62 15.24 -13.29
C MET A 156 5.66 15.32 -12.16
N ALA A 157 6.48 16.37 -12.20
CA ALA A 157 7.45 16.62 -11.15
C ALA A 157 6.74 16.84 -9.82
N GLY A 158 7.04 15.99 -8.85
CA GLY A 158 6.58 16.18 -7.48
C GLY A 158 7.73 16.64 -6.60
N HIS A 159 7.38 17.22 -5.46
CA HIS A 159 8.33 17.61 -4.44
C HIS A 159 7.88 17.12 -3.07
N LYS A 160 8.85 16.63 -2.29
CA LYS A 160 8.69 16.38 -0.85
C LYS A 160 9.38 17.50 -0.09
N TYR A 161 8.73 18.03 0.90
CA TYR A 161 9.25 19.02 1.83
C TYR A 161 9.32 18.42 3.22
N THR A 162 10.33 18.79 4.00
CA THR A 162 10.53 18.28 5.36
C THR A 162 11.09 19.35 6.28
N ILE A 163 10.47 19.54 7.44
CA ILE A 163 10.97 20.33 8.57
C ILE A 163 11.28 19.35 9.70
N LYS A 164 12.42 19.51 10.37
CA LYS A 164 12.86 18.65 11.47
C LYS A 164 13.18 19.41 12.73
N TRP A 165 12.80 18.85 13.88
CA TRP A 165 13.14 19.33 15.22
C TRP A 165 13.93 18.23 15.97
N PRO A 166 15.18 17.92 15.56
CA PRO A 166 15.93 16.77 16.08
C PRO A 166 16.42 16.94 17.51
N LYS A 167 16.51 18.19 18.00
CA LYS A 167 16.98 18.51 19.37
C LYS A 167 15.84 18.55 20.40
N ARG A 168 14.62 18.37 19.95
CA ARG A 168 13.44 18.29 20.79
C ARG A 168 13.29 16.88 21.37
N THR A 169 12.68 16.76 22.53
CA THR A 169 12.30 15.48 23.15
C THR A 169 10.81 15.52 23.46
N PRO A 170 9.99 14.72 22.78
CA PRO A 170 10.33 13.82 21.65
C PRO A 170 10.78 14.61 20.40
N ALA A 171 11.61 13.98 19.55
CA ALA A 171 11.98 14.56 18.26
C ALA A 171 10.76 14.64 17.34
N ALA A 172 10.68 15.69 16.52
CA ALA A 172 9.55 15.86 15.60
C ALA A 172 10.02 16.06 14.14
N GLU A 173 9.22 15.57 13.20
CA GLU A 173 9.40 15.78 11.76
C GLU A 173 8.04 16.06 11.12
N LEU A 174 7.89 17.19 10.43
CA LEU A 174 6.74 17.51 9.59
C LEU A 174 7.15 17.41 8.13
N SER A 175 6.44 16.61 7.35
CA SER A 175 6.70 16.42 5.92
C SER A 175 5.44 16.47 5.10
N TRP A 176 5.54 16.95 3.86
CA TRP A 176 4.42 16.98 2.92
C TRP A 176 4.89 16.77 1.50
N GLY A 177 4.01 16.18 0.69
CA GLY A 177 4.21 15.93 -0.73
C GLY A 177 3.31 16.83 -1.56
N VAL A 178 3.86 17.36 -2.67
CA VAL A 178 3.12 18.14 -3.66
C VAL A 178 3.48 17.61 -5.04
N SER A 179 2.47 17.39 -5.91
CA SER A 179 2.62 17.00 -7.30
C SER A 179 2.00 18.04 -8.22
N GLY A 180 2.43 18.07 -9.49
CA GLY A 180 1.98 19.05 -10.49
C GLY A 180 2.81 20.32 -10.47
N GLU A 181 2.52 21.18 -11.44
CA GLU A 181 3.18 22.48 -11.63
C GLU A 181 2.09 23.58 -11.70
N ASP A 182 2.47 24.79 -11.30
CA ASP A 182 1.61 25.99 -11.33
C ASP A 182 0.20 25.76 -10.74
N ASP A 183 -0.86 26.09 -11.44
CA ASP A 183 -2.24 25.98 -10.99
C ASP A 183 -2.75 24.54 -10.86
N ALA A 184 -2.02 23.56 -11.41
CA ALA A 184 -2.33 22.13 -11.30
C ALA A 184 -1.67 21.45 -10.10
N ARG A 185 -1.13 22.23 -9.15
CA ARG A 185 -0.52 21.67 -7.94
C ARG A 185 -1.53 20.98 -7.04
N THR A 186 -1.19 19.79 -6.59
CA THR A 186 -2.02 18.96 -5.71
C THR A 186 -1.22 18.55 -4.49
N VAL A 187 -1.81 18.70 -3.31
CA VAL A 187 -1.25 18.16 -2.07
C VAL A 187 -1.48 16.65 -2.04
N GLU A 188 -0.40 15.89 -1.89
CA GLU A 188 -0.46 14.43 -1.84
C GLU A 188 -0.67 13.91 -0.41
N TYR A 189 0.08 14.49 0.53
CA TYR A 189 -0.04 14.20 1.97
C TYR A 189 0.57 15.31 2.83
N VAL A 190 0.14 15.37 4.10
CA VAL A 190 0.78 16.14 5.18
C VAL A 190 0.92 15.21 6.37
N ARG A 191 2.16 14.89 6.75
CA ARG A 191 2.50 13.92 7.80
C ARG A 191 3.35 14.54 8.89
N LEU A 192 2.94 14.35 10.13
CA LEU A 192 3.71 14.68 11.33
C LEU A 192 4.16 13.41 12.02
N VAL A 193 5.42 13.37 12.43
CA VAL A 193 6.03 12.25 13.14
C VAL A 193 6.63 12.72 14.43
N PHE A 194 6.34 12.02 15.52
CA PHE A 194 7.06 12.14 16.78
C PHE A 194 7.85 10.86 17.04
N GLU A 195 9.08 11.00 17.50
CA GLU A 195 9.94 9.86 17.86
C GLU A 195 10.53 10.04 19.25
N ARG A 196 10.52 8.95 20.02
CA ARG A 196 11.20 8.89 21.30
C ARG A 196 12.71 9.12 21.08
N GLY A 197 13.25 10.23 21.55
CA GLY A 197 14.62 10.63 21.30
C GLY A 197 15.65 9.61 21.83
N SER A 198 16.42 9.06 20.93
CA SER A 198 17.79 8.60 21.17
C SER A 198 18.63 9.24 20.08
N GLY A 199 19.66 9.99 20.45
CA GLY A 199 20.45 10.83 19.58
C GLY A 199 20.77 10.20 18.21
N GLY A 200 20.34 10.88 17.15
CA GLY A 200 20.59 10.52 15.76
C GLY A 200 19.38 9.93 15.08
N ALA A 201 18.85 10.68 14.11
CA ALA A 201 17.76 10.26 13.24
C ALA A 201 18.19 9.07 12.35
N THR A 202 18.21 7.90 12.92
CA THR A 202 18.05 6.68 12.14
C THR A 202 16.56 6.41 12.11
N ALA A 203 15.97 6.49 10.92
CA ALA A 203 14.62 6.01 10.63
C ALA A 203 14.29 4.82 11.53
N ALA A 204 13.13 4.87 12.22
CA ALA A 204 12.73 3.79 13.12
C ALA A 204 12.96 2.47 12.40
N LYS A 205 14.03 1.79 12.74
CA LYS A 205 14.27 0.45 12.25
C LYS A 205 13.08 -0.32 12.79
N SER A 206 12.14 -0.65 11.89
CA SER A 206 10.97 -1.47 12.16
C SER A 206 11.32 -2.50 13.23
N SER A 207 10.46 -2.62 14.24
CA SER A 207 10.62 -3.59 15.30
C SER A 207 10.93 -4.96 14.70
N ARG A 208 12.12 -5.47 14.93
CA ARG A 208 12.72 -6.61 14.27
C ARG A 208 12.87 -6.41 12.75
N GLN A 209 13.87 -5.61 12.32
CA GLN A 209 14.54 -5.98 11.08
C GLN A 209 14.78 -7.50 11.15
N PRO A 210 14.44 -8.25 10.08
CA PRO A 210 14.93 -9.60 9.99
C PRO A 210 16.43 -9.52 10.29
N LYS A 211 16.86 -10.10 11.40
CA LYS A 211 18.28 -10.10 11.75
C LYS A 211 18.98 -10.68 10.53
N LYS A 212 19.89 -9.92 9.90
CA LYS A 212 20.98 -10.57 9.18
C LYS A 212 21.63 -11.44 10.22
N GLY A 213 21.25 -12.72 10.27
CA GLY A 213 21.93 -13.70 11.09
C GLY A 213 23.40 -13.61 10.74
N LYS A 214 24.29 -13.79 11.72
CA LYS A 214 25.72 -13.99 11.45
C LYS A 214 25.83 -15.20 10.53
N GLY A 215 25.85 -15.00 9.19
CA GLY A 215 25.93 -16.06 8.18
C GLY A 215 24.60 -16.50 7.55
N GLY A 216 23.42 -16.12 8.05
CA GLY A 216 22.11 -16.46 7.50
C GLY A 216 21.45 -15.23 6.84
N GLY A 217 20.90 -15.42 5.64
CA GLY A 217 20.10 -14.42 4.94
C GLY A 217 18.67 -14.32 5.52
N TYR A 218 17.75 -13.81 4.75
CA TYR A 218 16.32 -13.75 5.09
C TYR A 218 15.65 -15.13 5.29
N GLN A 219 16.37 -16.22 5.04
CA GLN A 219 15.94 -17.59 5.28
C GLN A 219 15.55 -17.88 6.74
N ASP A 220 16.14 -17.17 7.72
CA ASP A 220 15.78 -17.31 9.14
C ASP A 220 14.32 -16.89 9.41
N ASN A 221 13.71 -16.15 8.50
CA ASN A 221 12.29 -15.78 8.56
C ASN A 221 11.37 -16.85 7.98
N VAL A 222 11.90 -17.90 7.35
CA VAL A 222 11.07 -18.98 6.83
C VAL A 222 10.66 -19.87 8.00
N LYS A 223 9.35 -20.10 8.12
CA LYS A 223 8.75 -20.94 9.14
C LYS A 223 8.06 -22.12 8.48
N ARG A 224 8.04 -23.22 9.20
CA ARG A 224 7.29 -24.44 8.90
C ARG A 224 6.36 -24.73 10.07
N ASN A 225 5.19 -25.26 9.81
CA ASN A 225 4.28 -25.76 10.83
C ASN A 225 3.92 -27.23 10.56
N ASP A 226 3.23 -27.84 11.50
CA ASP A 226 2.83 -29.23 11.42
C ASP A 226 1.71 -29.48 10.38
N GLU A 227 1.10 -28.43 9.84
CA GLU A 227 0.07 -28.45 8.80
C GLU A 227 0.68 -28.41 7.39
N GLY A 228 1.99 -28.54 7.25
CA GLY A 228 2.71 -28.52 5.98
C GLY A 228 2.97 -27.12 5.40
N ASP A 229 2.66 -26.06 6.12
CA ASP A 229 2.93 -24.69 5.65
C ASP A 229 4.42 -24.35 5.71
N VAL A 230 4.94 -23.82 4.60
CA VAL A 230 6.26 -23.21 4.50
C VAL A 230 6.08 -21.76 4.10
N TYR A 231 6.37 -20.83 5.00
CA TYR A 231 6.06 -19.42 4.76
C TYR A 231 7.07 -18.44 5.32
N VAL A 232 7.16 -17.27 4.68
CA VAL A 232 7.96 -16.13 5.12
C VAL A 232 7.20 -15.42 6.24
N ALA A 233 7.70 -15.53 7.45
CA ALA A 233 7.19 -14.82 8.61
C ALA A 233 7.73 -13.37 8.64
N ASN A 234 7.18 -12.57 9.55
CA ASN A 234 7.63 -11.20 9.83
C ASN A 234 7.44 -10.19 8.68
N VAL A 235 6.65 -10.51 7.65
CA VAL A 235 6.18 -9.50 6.69
C VAL A 235 5.22 -8.56 7.43
N PRO A 236 5.56 -7.26 7.58
CA PRO A 236 4.73 -6.36 8.37
C PRO A 236 3.36 -6.16 7.74
N MET A 237 2.32 -6.00 8.58
CA MET A 237 1.01 -5.58 8.11
C MET A 237 1.01 -4.07 7.90
N VAL A 238 0.47 -3.65 6.75
CA VAL A 238 0.03 -2.28 6.46
C VAL A 238 -1.41 -2.40 6.03
N ASP A 239 -2.31 -1.82 6.82
CA ASP A 239 -3.73 -1.80 6.49
C ASP A 239 -3.98 -0.63 5.53
N GLN A 240 -4.36 -0.91 4.29
CA GLN A 240 -4.61 0.10 3.26
C GLN A 240 -5.91 0.89 3.47
N GLY A 241 -6.81 0.43 4.35
CA GLY A 241 -8.16 0.98 4.49
C GLY A 241 -9.02 0.75 3.24
N ASP A 242 -9.94 1.68 2.98
CA ASP A 242 -10.90 1.60 1.88
C ASP A 242 -10.38 2.22 0.56
N LYS A 243 -9.21 2.85 0.60
CA LYS A 243 -8.57 3.48 -0.56
C LYS A 243 -7.93 2.44 -1.50
N GLY A 244 -7.84 2.77 -2.79
CA GLY A 244 -7.22 1.92 -3.82
C GLY A 244 -5.70 1.77 -3.72
N TYR A 245 -5.16 1.65 -2.51
CA TYR A 245 -3.73 1.64 -2.21
C TYR A 245 -3.13 0.23 -2.06
N CYS A 246 -3.81 -0.82 -2.52
CA CYS A 246 -3.32 -2.19 -2.41
C CYS A 246 -1.87 -2.38 -2.89
N SER A 247 -1.54 -1.76 -4.02
CA SER A 247 -0.19 -1.86 -4.60
C SER A 247 0.85 -1.11 -3.78
N VAL A 248 0.52 0.08 -3.27
CA VAL A 248 1.46 0.88 -2.47
C VAL A 248 1.63 0.32 -1.07
N ALA A 249 0.55 -0.21 -0.46
CA ALA A 249 0.61 -0.90 0.81
C ALA A 249 1.45 -2.19 0.71
N ALA A 250 1.26 -2.99 -0.35
CA ALA A 250 2.10 -4.16 -0.61
C ALA A 250 3.58 -3.77 -0.77
N ALA A 251 3.88 -2.65 -1.46
CA ALA A 251 5.24 -2.15 -1.61
C ALA A 251 5.85 -1.69 -0.28
N GLU A 252 5.11 -0.93 0.54
CA GLU A 252 5.55 -0.55 1.88
C GLU A 252 5.87 -1.77 2.74
N ARG A 253 5.00 -2.79 2.73
CA ARG A 253 5.22 -4.03 3.49
C ARG A 253 6.52 -4.73 3.11
N VAL A 254 6.80 -4.87 1.81
CA VAL A 254 8.03 -5.50 1.31
C VAL A 254 9.25 -4.64 1.63
N LEU A 255 9.18 -3.32 1.44
CA LEU A 255 10.28 -2.41 1.77
C LEU A 255 10.60 -2.41 3.26
N ARG A 256 9.58 -2.36 4.13
CA ARG A 256 9.74 -2.48 5.59
C ARG A 256 10.32 -3.85 5.99
N TYR A 257 9.89 -4.92 5.32
CA TYR A 257 10.45 -6.25 5.52
C TYR A 257 11.96 -6.28 5.26
N PHE A 258 12.42 -5.56 4.23
CA PHE A 258 13.85 -5.39 3.93
C PHE A 258 14.53 -4.25 4.71
N GLY A 259 13.86 -3.69 5.73
CA GLY A 259 14.43 -2.69 6.63
C GLY A 259 14.45 -1.27 6.09
N GLN A 260 13.63 -0.98 5.05
CA GLN A 260 13.47 0.36 4.51
C GLN A 260 12.27 1.05 5.15
N SER A 261 12.43 2.33 5.48
CA SER A 261 11.35 3.13 6.06
C SER A 261 10.84 4.12 5.02
N ILE A 262 9.99 3.64 4.12
CA ILE A 262 9.27 4.45 3.15
C ILE A 262 7.78 4.22 3.39
N ASP A 263 7.05 5.29 3.48
CA ASP A 263 5.62 5.30 3.75
C ASP A 263 4.78 5.09 2.48
N GLU A 264 3.59 4.51 2.61
CA GLU A 264 2.71 4.25 1.45
C GLU A 264 2.33 5.51 0.69
N HIS A 265 2.16 6.66 1.36
CA HIS A 265 1.80 7.92 0.69
C HIS A 265 2.97 8.49 -0.13
N GLU A 266 4.22 8.30 0.34
CA GLU A 266 5.40 8.61 -0.47
C GLU A 266 5.49 7.71 -1.70
N ILE A 267 5.18 6.43 -1.55
CA ILE A 267 5.13 5.47 -2.67
C ILE A 267 4.00 5.85 -3.63
N ALA A 268 2.82 6.20 -3.11
CA ALA A 268 1.67 6.63 -3.90
C ALA A 268 2.00 7.86 -4.76
N GLN A 269 2.67 8.87 -4.18
CA GLN A 269 3.14 10.03 -4.92
C GLN A 269 4.11 9.64 -6.04
N MET A 270 5.09 8.76 -5.76
CA MET A 270 6.06 8.29 -6.76
C MET A 270 5.42 7.47 -7.86
N ALA A 271 4.38 6.69 -7.55
CA ALA A 271 3.64 5.88 -8.49
C ALA A 271 2.53 6.65 -9.23
N ALA A 272 2.33 7.95 -8.92
CA ALA A 272 1.22 8.75 -9.41
C ALA A 272 -0.14 8.04 -9.20
N THR A 273 -0.32 7.46 -8.01
CA THR A 273 -1.53 6.73 -7.62
C THR A 273 -2.70 7.69 -7.56
N SER A 274 -3.82 7.34 -8.18
CA SER A 274 -5.07 8.05 -7.98
C SER A 274 -5.92 7.32 -6.94
N ALA A 275 -6.69 8.08 -6.16
CA ALA A 275 -7.58 7.51 -5.16
C ALA A 275 -8.74 6.72 -5.82
N GLU A 276 -9.21 7.17 -6.98
CA GLU A 276 -10.33 6.58 -7.73
C GLU A 276 -9.89 5.41 -8.62
N GLY A 277 -8.74 5.55 -9.30
CA GLY A 277 -8.24 4.56 -10.27
C GLY A 277 -7.10 3.67 -9.74
N GLY A 278 -6.68 3.85 -8.50
CA GLY A 278 -5.56 3.11 -7.92
C GLY A 278 -4.23 3.38 -8.64
N THR A 279 -3.37 2.37 -8.63
CA THR A 279 -2.05 2.41 -9.30
C THR A 279 -2.01 1.38 -10.41
N SER A 280 -1.64 1.80 -11.62
CA SER A 280 -1.36 0.81 -12.67
C SER A 280 -0.16 -0.07 -12.27
N THR A 281 -0.23 -1.36 -12.62
CA THR A 281 0.87 -2.31 -12.34
C THR A 281 2.22 -1.79 -12.87
N LYS A 282 2.23 -1.17 -14.04
CA LYS A 282 3.44 -0.60 -14.65
C LYS A 282 3.99 0.57 -13.84
N ALA A 283 3.14 1.51 -13.40
CA ALA A 283 3.57 2.64 -12.58
C ALA A 283 4.09 2.18 -11.21
N MET A 284 3.43 1.18 -10.60
CA MET A 284 3.90 0.57 -9.35
C MET A 284 5.26 -0.10 -9.51
N ILE A 285 5.43 -0.91 -10.55
CA ILE A 285 6.71 -1.58 -10.83
C ILE A 285 7.82 -0.54 -10.97
N SER A 286 7.57 0.55 -11.71
CA SER A 286 8.55 1.62 -11.92
C SER A 286 8.90 2.36 -10.62
N ALA A 287 7.90 2.69 -9.79
CA ALA A 287 8.14 3.30 -8.48
C ALA A 287 8.96 2.38 -7.57
N VAL A 288 8.56 1.11 -7.49
CA VAL A 288 9.23 0.08 -6.69
C VAL A 288 10.66 -0.18 -7.18
N GLU A 289 10.92 -0.17 -8.50
CA GLU A 289 12.28 -0.28 -9.06
C GLU A 289 13.13 0.95 -8.71
N THR A 290 12.55 2.14 -8.79
CA THR A 290 13.24 3.39 -8.45
C THR A 290 13.66 3.41 -6.99
N ILE A 291 12.76 3.00 -6.10
CA ILE A 291 13.04 2.85 -4.67
C ILE A 291 14.03 1.72 -4.43
N GLY A 292 13.80 0.57 -5.08
CA GLY A 292 14.65 -0.61 -4.95
C GLY A 292 16.11 -0.32 -5.27
N LYS A 293 16.39 0.42 -6.35
CA LYS A 293 17.75 0.84 -6.71
C LYS A 293 18.44 1.63 -5.59
N LYS A 294 17.71 2.56 -4.96
CA LYS A 294 18.23 3.33 -3.80
C LYS A 294 18.47 2.43 -2.58
N CYS A 295 17.70 1.38 -2.43
CA CYS A 295 17.73 0.45 -1.29
C CYS A 295 18.58 -0.81 -1.55
N LYS A 296 19.30 -0.89 -2.68
CA LYS A 296 20.06 -2.07 -3.11
C LYS A 296 19.19 -3.33 -3.26
N LEU A 297 17.96 -3.15 -3.72
CA LEU A 297 17.03 -4.22 -4.09
C LEU A 297 16.90 -4.28 -5.61
N ALA A 298 16.83 -5.50 -6.16
CA ALA A 298 16.60 -5.75 -7.57
C ALA A 298 15.25 -6.42 -7.80
N LYS A 299 14.54 -6.02 -8.85
CA LYS A 299 13.31 -6.69 -9.29
C LYS A 299 13.67 -7.99 -10.02
N ARG A 300 12.91 -9.05 -9.74
CA ARG A 300 12.90 -10.29 -10.50
C ARG A 300 11.46 -10.61 -10.91
N GLU A 301 11.19 -10.64 -12.20
CA GLU A 301 9.91 -11.06 -12.75
C GLU A 301 9.87 -12.59 -12.90
N ILE A 302 8.75 -13.19 -12.51
CA ILE A 302 8.51 -14.65 -12.56
C ILE A 302 7.43 -14.97 -13.58
N VAL A 303 6.31 -14.21 -13.53
CA VAL A 303 5.19 -14.33 -14.44
C VAL A 303 4.71 -12.94 -14.85
N ALA A 304 4.47 -12.74 -16.15
CA ALA A 304 3.81 -11.55 -16.71
C ALA A 304 2.75 -12.02 -17.72
N LYS A 305 1.48 -11.86 -17.36
CA LYS A 305 0.36 -12.21 -18.25
C LYS A 305 -0.34 -10.97 -18.79
N ILE A 306 -0.32 -9.88 -18.03
CA ILE A 306 -1.03 -8.65 -18.39
C ILE A 306 -0.09 -7.46 -18.21
N GLY A 307 0.27 -6.83 -19.32
CA GLY A 307 1.12 -5.63 -19.34
C GLY A 307 0.57 -4.51 -20.22
N GLY A 308 -0.37 -4.81 -21.13
CA GLY A 308 -0.90 -3.81 -22.03
C GLY A 308 -1.98 -4.34 -22.98
N TRP A 309 -2.28 -3.57 -24.01
CA TRP A 309 -3.34 -3.85 -24.99
C TRP A 309 -3.20 -5.23 -25.64
N SER A 310 -2.02 -5.53 -26.18
CA SER A 310 -1.74 -6.80 -26.87
C SER A 310 -1.91 -8.02 -25.98
N ASP A 311 -1.59 -7.90 -24.69
CA ASP A 311 -1.78 -8.99 -23.74
C ASP A 311 -3.26 -9.21 -23.44
N GLY A 312 -4.05 -8.13 -23.35
CA GLY A 312 -5.51 -8.21 -23.22
C GLY A 312 -6.17 -8.87 -24.42
N GLU A 313 -5.78 -8.49 -25.66
CA GLU A 313 -6.27 -9.13 -26.88
C GLU A 313 -5.93 -10.63 -26.93
N LYS A 314 -4.68 -10.97 -26.62
CA LYS A 314 -4.23 -12.37 -26.55
C LYS A 314 -5.04 -13.16 -25.53
N ARG A 315 -5.24 -12.59 -24.34
CA ARG A 315 -6.00 -13.23 -23.27
C ARG A 315 -7.45 -13.48 -23.66
N LEU A 316 -8.10 -12.50 -24.30
CA LEU A 316 -9.46 -12.66 -24.82
C LEU A 316 -9.56 -13.76 -25.89
N LYS A 317 -8.59 -13.80 -26.80
CA LYS A 317 -8.52 -14.85 -27.84
C LYS A 317 -8.37 -16.24 -27.23
N GLU A 318 -7.53 -16.39 -26.23
CA GLU A 318 -7.34 -17.65 -25.51
C GLU A 318 -8.59 -18.06 -24.73
N TYR A 319 -9.26 -17.09 -24.06
CA TYR A 319 -10.52 -17.29 -23.39
C TYR A 319 -11.60 -17.78 -24.37
N ASN A 320 -11.80 -17.09 -25.50
CA ASN A 320 -12.80 -17.46 -26.50
C ASN A 320 -12.55 -18.84 -27.10
N LYS A 321 -11.27 -19.22 -27.26
CA LYS A 321 -10.92 -20.59 -27.69
C LYS A 321 -11.33 -21.65 -26.65
N ALA A 322 -11.15 -21.35 -25.35
CA ALA A 322 -11.59 -22.22 -24.26
C ALA A 322 -13.12 -22.26 -24.16
N ALA A 323 -13.80 -21.11 -24.21
CA ALA A 323 -15.25 -20.97 -24.18
C ALA A 323 -15.91 -21.78 -25.31
N LYS A 324 -15.39 -21.67 -26.54
CA LYS A 324 -15.87 -22.45 -27.69
C LYS A 324 -15.80 -23.97 -27.44
N ARG A 325 -14.68 -24.45 -26.88
CA ARG A 325 -14.52 -25.88 -26.55
C ARG A 325 -15.51 -26.35 -25.47
N MET A 326 -15.81 -25.45 -24.53
CA MET A 326 -16.74 -25.74 -23.43
C MET A 326 -18.19 -25.42 -23.76
N LYS A 327 -18.50 -25.00 -25.01
CA LYS A 327 -19.82 -24.56 -25.46
C LYS A 327 -20.39 -23.42 -24.60
N MET A 328 -19.52 -22.52 -24.14
CA MET A 328 -19.84 -21.34 -23.36
C MET A 328 -19.83 -20.08 -24.25
N PRO A 329 -20.53 -19.01 -23.85
CA PRO A 329 -20.51 -17.73 -24.57
C PRO A 329 -19.10 -17.18 -24.78
N GLN A 330 -18.85 -16.67 -25.97
CA GLN A 330 -17.63 -15.94 -26.30
C GLN A 330 -17.85 -14.45 -26.07
N LEU A 331 -16.77 -13.72 -25.77
CA LEU A 331 -16.79 -12.29 -25.54
C LEU A 331 -16.29 -11.55 -26.78
N ASN A 332 -16.87 -10.38 -27.06
CA ASN A 332 -16.44 -9.54 -28.17
C ASN A 332 -15.56 -8.38 -27.66
N ILE A 333 -14.40 -8.18 -28.26
CA ILE A 333 -13.45 -7.14 -27.84
C ILE A 333 -14.04 -5.73 -27.95
N SER A 334 -14.92 -5.47 -28.92
CA SER A 334 -15.53 -4.15 -29.12
C SER A 334 -16.33 -3.70 -27.91
N ASP A 335 -16.88 -4.62 -27.12
CA ASP A 335 -17.70 -4.32 -25.94
C ASP A 335 -16.86 -3.69 -24.80
N TYR A 336 -15.53 -3.86 -24.87
CA TYR A 336 -14.57 -3.41 -23.86
C TYR A 336 -13.65 -2.29 -24.34
N ILE A 337 -13.87 -1.78 -25.57
CA ILE A 337 -13.12 -0.64 -26.10
C ILE A 337 -13.99 0.60 -26.05
N LYS A 338 -13.56 1.63 -25.32
CA LYS A 338 -14.19 2.94 -25.30
C LYS A 338 -13.33 3.97 -26.03
N VAL A 339 -13.97 4.97 -26.60
CA VAL A 339 -13.32 6.11 -27.23
C VAL A 339 -13.50 7.30 -26.32
N GLU A 340 -12.39 7.83 -25.81
CA GLU A 340 -12.36 9.05 -24.98
C GLU A 340 -11.51 10.09 -25.72
N GLY A 341 -12.18 11.10 -26.30
CA GLY A 341 -11.55 12.07 -27.20
C GLY A 341 -10.89 11.38 -28.39
N ASN A 342 -9.60 11.58 -28.60
CA ASN A 342 -8.83 10.96 -29.69
C ASN A 342 -8.17 9.60 -29.29
N HIS A 343 -8.47 9.07 -28.11
CA HIS A 343 -7.86 7.85 -27.59
C HIS A 343 -8.86 6.69 -27.56
N ARG A 344 -8.38 5.52 -27.96
CA ARG A 344 -9.10 4.25 -27.75
C ARG A 344 -8.54 3.59 -26.50
N ILE A 345 -9.40 3.27 -25.53
CA ILE A 345 -9.04 2.65 -24.25
C ILE A 345 -9.65 1.25 -24.21
N PHE A 346 -8.80 0.26 -23.97
CA PHE A 346 -9.25 -1.11 -23.75
C PHE A 346 -9.43 -1.35 -22.25
N HIS A 347 -10.68 -1.54 -21.83
CA HIS A 347 -11.06 -1.80 -20.44
C HIS A 347 -10.86 -3.26 -20.09
N ILE A 348 -9.60 -3.69 -19.94
CA ILE A 348 -9.23 -5.09 -19.64
C ILE A 348 -9.91 -5.60 -18.37
N GLY A 349 -10.04 -4.76 -17.34
CA GLY A 349 -10.72 -5.14 -16.09
C GLY A 349 -12.20 -5.45 -16.27
N ASP A 350 -12.91 -4.71 -17.16
CA ASP A 350 -14.32 -4.97 -17.49
C ASP A 350 -14.45 -6.29 -18.25
N MET A 351 -13.56 -6.52 -19.21
CA MET A 351 -13.47 -7.77 -19.94
C MET A 351 -13.25 -8.97 -18.99
N GLU A 352 -12.33 -8.85 -18.05
CA GLU A 352 -12.06 -9.94 -17.11
C GLU A 352 -13.22 -10.21 -16.15
N ARG A 353 -13.96 -9.17 -15.75
CA ARG A 353 -15.19 -9.34 -14.96
C ARG A 353 -16.30 -10.09 -15.70
N ALA A 354 -16.33 -9.98 -17.02
CA ALA A 354 -17.29 -10.71 -17.86
C ALA A 354 -16.88 -12.16 -18.15
N MET A 355 -15.64 -12.55 -17.83
CA MET A 355 -15.17 -13.92 -18.07
C MET A 355 -15.77 -14.90 -17.06
N ASP A 356 -16.32 -16.02 -17.55
CA ASP A 356 -16.77 -17.11 -16.71
C ASP A 356 -15.58 -17.78 -16.01
N ALA A 357 -15.70 -18.00 -14.69
CA ALA A 357 -14.61 -18.53 -13.86
C ALA A 357 -14.17 -19.95 -14.28
N LYS A 358 -15.10 -20.81 -14.73
CA LYS A 358 -14.78 -22.19 -15.15
C LYS A 358 -13.99 -22.16 -16.46
N VAL A 359 -14.40 -21.30 -17.41
CA VAL A 359 -13.71 -21.12 -18.68
C VAL A 359 -12.31 -20.54 -18.45
N LEU A 360 -12.21 -19.54 -17.57
CA LEU A 360 -10.94 -18.91 -17.21
C LEU A 360 -9.98 -19.91 -16.57
N LYS A 361 -10.49 -20.79 -15.67
CA LYS A 361 -9.69 -21.87 -15.08
C LYS A 361 -9.22 -22.86 -16.13
N ALA A 362 -10.12 -23.33 -17.01
CA ALA A 362 -9.77 -24.26 -18.09
C ALA A 362 -8.72 -23.68 -19.06
N MET A 363 -8.85 -22.38 -19.40
CA MET A 363 -7.87 -21.65 -20.19
C MET A 363 -6.50 -21.61 -19.47
N SER A 364 -6.50 -21.18 -18.22
CA SER A 364 -5.27 -20.99 -17.44
C SER A 364 -4.51 -22.31 -17.23
N MET A 365 -5.23 -23.39 -16.90
CA MET A 365 -4.64 -24.71 -16.71
C MET A 365 -4.18 -25.37 -18.01
N GLY A 366 -4.58 -24.83 -19.16
CA GLY A 366 -4.01 -25.19 -20.47
C GLY A 366 -2.56 -24.78 -20.65
N ASP A 367 -2.11 -23.72 -19.96
CA ASP A 367 -0.70 -23.29 -19.94
C ASP A 367 0.08 -23.98 -18.81
N LYS A 368 0.38 -25.27 -19.02
CA LYS A 368 1.13 -26.09 -18.06
C LYS A 368 2.53 -25.53 -17.77
N SER A 369 3.20 -24.97 -18.77
CA SER A 369 4.54 -24.39 -18.62
C SER A 369 4.52 -23.16 -17.72
N GLY A 370 3.56 -22.26 -17.94
CA GLY A 370 3.33 -21.09 -17.10
C GLY A 370 2.97 -21.47 -15.65
N TYR A 371 2.08 -22.44 -15.48
CA TYR A 371 1.71 -22.94 -14.15
C TYR A 371 2.91 -23.52 -13.41
N ASN A 372 3.71 -24.36 -14.06
CA ASN A 372 4.90 -24.94 -13.43
C ASN A 372 5.92 -23.86 -13.05
N ARG A 373 6.11 -22.83 -13.90
CA ARG A 373 6.99 -21.69 -13.59
C ARG A 373 6.47 -20.88 -12.40
N PHE A 374 5.14 -20.70 -12.31
CA PHE A 374 4.50 -20.02 -11.19
C PHE A 374 4.76 -20.77 -9.88
N VAL A 375 4.45 -22.06 -9.80
CA VAL A 375 4.65 -22.89 -8.60
C VAL A 375 6.14 -22.95 -8.22
N LYS A 376 7.02 -23.20 -9.20
CA LYS A 376 8.47 -23.23 -8.98
C LYS A 376 8.99 -21.90 -8.46
N GLY A 377 8.54 -20.79 -9.04
CA GLY A 377 8.94 -19.45 -8.62
C GLY A 377 8.52 -19.12 -7.18
N ILE A 378 7.30 -19.51 -6.79
CA ILE A 378 6.85 -19.37 -5.40
C ILE A 378 7.78 -20.12 -4.46
N ARG A 379 7.98 -21.41 -4.69
CA ARG A 379 8.84 -22.24 -3.83
C ARG A 379 10.26 -21.68 -3.76
N GLU A 380 10.87 -21.37 -4.89
CA GLU A 380 12.25 -20.87 -4.96
C GLU A 380 12.46 -19.59 -4.14
N HIS A 381 11.55 -18.64 -4.22
CA HIS A 381 11.74 -17.34 -3.56
C HIS A 381 11.32 -17.37 -2.09
N THR A 382 10.20 -18.00 -1.77
CA THR A 382 9.71 -18.04 -0.38
C THR A 382 10.60 -18.89 0.54
N THR A 383 11.21 -19.97 0.06
CA THR A 383 12.21 -20.73 0.84
C THR A 383 13.50 -19.95 1.10
N ARG A 384 13.75 -18.90 0.35
CA ARG A 384 14.85 -17.94 0.60
C ARG A 384 14.44 -16.76 1.47
N GLY A 385 13.19 -16.74 1.97
CA GLY A 385 12.67 -15.66 2.78
C GLY A 385 12.30 -14.40 1.97
N VAL A 386 11.96 -14.56 0.68
CA VAL A 386 11.58 -13.45 -0.21
C VAL A 386 10.08 -13.48 -0.48
N PRO A 387 9.29 -12.51 0.02
CA PRO A 387 7.88 -12.38 -0.33
C PRO A 387 7.73 -11.90 -1.78
N LEU A 388 6.64 -12.30 -2.44
CA LEU A 388 6.38 -12.04 -3.85
C LEU A 388 5.19 -11.09 -4.02
N PHE A 389 5.33 -10.06 -4.82
CA PHE A 389 4.20 -9.25 -5.29
C PHE A 389 3.33 -10.08 -6.24
N TRP A 390 2.06 -10.16 -5.95
CA TRP A 390 1.11 -10.95 -6.66
C TRP A 390 -0.09 -10.10 -7.11
N SER A 391 -0.09 -9.71 -8.38
CA SER A 391 -1.21 -9.00 -9.01
C SER A 391 -2.26 -10.00 -9.48
N VAL A 392 -3.51 -9.79 -9.08
CA VAL A 392 -4.62 -10.73 -9.26
C VAL A 392 -5.89 -10.05 -9.75
N GLN A 393 -6.81 -10.86 -10.29
CA GLN A 393 -8.22 -10.53 -10.50
C GLN A 393 -9.05 -11.07 -9.35
N LEU A 394 -9.68 -10.18 -8.57
CA LEU A 394 -10.67 -10.54 -7.56
C LEU A 394 -12.02 -10.90 -8.20
N GLY A 395 -12.84 -11.66 -7.46
CA GLY A 395 -14.21 -12.02 -7.88
C GLY A 395 -14.31 -13.23 -8.78
N VAL A 396 -13.19 -13.87 -9.16
CA VAL A 396 -13.14 -15.11 -9.94
C VAL A 396 -13.20 -16.34 -9.05
N TYR A 397 -12.42 -16.35 -7.99
CA TYR A 397 -12.42 -17.39 -6.96
C TYR A 397 -13.18 -16.88 -5.74
N PRO A 398 -14.16 -17.64 -5.20
CA PRO A 398 -14.89 -17.19 -4.00
C PRO A 398 -13.99 -17.20 -2.78
N GLU A 399 -13.84 -16.03 -2.17
CA GLU A 399 -13.03 -15.83 -0.95
C GLU A 399 -13.86 -15.16 0.13
N ALA A 400 -13.88 -15.74 1.33
CA ALA A 400 -14.56 -15.15 2.46
C ALA A 400 -13.80 -13.91 3.00
N GLY A 401 -14.55 -12.90 3.45
CA GLY A 401 -13.99 -11.72 4.10
C GLY A 401 -13.17 -10.81 3.18
N ILE A 402 -13.46 -10.78 1.88
CA ILE A 402 -12.88 -9.82 0.94
C ILE A 402 -13.69 -8.52 0.98
N PRO A 403 -13.12 -7.39 1.43
CA PRO A 403 -13.87 -6.15 1.56
C PRO A 403 -14.10 -5.41 0.24
N GLN A 404 -13.38 -5.78 -0.83
CA GLN A 404 -13.49 -5.14 -2.14
C GLN A 404 -14.28 -6.00 -3.13
N SER A 405 -15.01 -5.32 -4.04
CA SER A 405 -15.68 -5.93 -5.18
C SER A 405 -14.68 -6.50 -6.20
N ALA A 406 -15.20 -7.24 -7.18
CA ALA A 406 -14.40 -7.78 -8.29
C ALA A 406 -13.57 -6.71 -9.00
N GLY A 407 -12.29 -6.98 -9.22
CA GLY A 407 -11.35 -6.05 -9.85
C GLY A 407 -9.91 -6.45 -9.68
N GLY A 408 -9.00 -5.65 -10.24
CA GLY A 408 -7.56 -5.84 -10.07
C GLY A 408 -7.12 -5.54 -8.64
N HIS A 409 -6.23 -6.37 -8.09
CA HIS A 409 -5.74 -6.21 -6.73
C HIS A 409 -4.28 -6.66 -6.61
N MET A 410 -3.56 -6.12 -5.62
CA MET A 410 -2.19 -6.51 -5.31
C MET A 410 -2.11 -7.15 -3.94
N ARG A 411 -1.55 -8.35 -3.89
CA ARG A 411 -1.30 -9.16 -2.70
C ARG A 411 0.18 -9.50 -2.58
N LEU A 412 0.54 -10.17 -1.50
CA LEU A 412 1.85 -10.78 -1.36
C LEU A 412 1.70 -12.29 -1.18
N ILE A 413 2.36 -13.09 -2.03
CA ILE A 413 2.56 -14.50 -1.75
C ILE A 413 3.74 -14.58 -0.76
N ILE A 414 3.51 -15.30 0.33
CA ILE A 414 4.50 -15.49 1.38
C ILE A 414 4.92 -16.96 1.54
N GLY A 415 4.25 -17.90 0.87
CA GLY A 415 4.59 -19.31 1.04
C GLY A 415 3.74 -20.25 0.20
N TYR A 416 3.85 -21.49 0.56
CA TYR A 416 3.10 -22.61 -0.01
C TYR A 416 2.91 -23.71 1.05
N ASN A 417 1.92 -24.56 0.86
CA ASN A 417 1.73 -25.76 1.65
C ASN A 417 2.36 -26.97 0.92
N GLU A 418 3.15 -27.77 1.63
CA GLU A 418 3.85 -28.93 1.04
C GLU A 418 2.93 -30.14 0.81
N GLU A 419 1.85 -30.27 1.60
CA GLU A 419 0.98 -31.42 1.56
C GLU A 419 -0.10 -31.30 0.47
N ASN A 420 -0.80 -30.13 0.41
CA ASN A 420 -1.90 -29.94 -0.51
C ASN A 420 -1.58 -29.04 -1.72
N GLY A 421 -0.39 -28.40 -1.72
CA GLY A 421 0.08 -27.52 -2.78
C GLY A 421 -0.58 -26.13 -2.81
N ASP A 422 -1.27 -25.73 -1.76
CA ASP A 422 -1.88 -24.40 -1.67
C ASP A 422 -0.83 -23.29 -1.68
N VAL A 423 -1.20 -22.15 -2.25
CA VAL A 423 -0.44 -20.91 -2.15
C VAL A 423 -0.82 -20.21 -0.85
N ILE A 424 0.18 -19.79 -0.08
CA ILE A 424 0.00 -19.02 1.14
C ILE A 424 0.25 -17.55 0.83
N TYR A 425 -0.73 -16.71 1.09
CA TYR A 425 -0.67 -15.29 0.79
C TYR A 425 -1.15 -14.42 1.95
N THR A 426 -0.86 -13.13 1.85
CA THR A 426 -1.28 -12.11 2.79
C THR A 426 -1.80 -10.89 2.05
N ASP A 427 -2.84 -10.28 2.60
CA ASP A 427 -3.47 -9.09 2.06
C ASP A 427 -3.20 -7.85 2.90
N SER A 428 -3.54 -6.66 2.40
CA SER A 428 -3.30 -5.37 3.05
C SER A 428 -4.59 -4.79 3.68
N TRP A 429 -5.47 -5.66 4.19
CA TRP A 429 -6.73 -5.27 4.83
C TRP A 429 -6.73 -5.48 6.37
N GLY A 430 -5.54 -5.48 6.98
CA GLY A 430 -5.39 -5.51 8.43
C GLY A 430 -5.64 -6.89 9.04
N GLU A 431 -6.33 -6.90 10.19
CA GLU A 431 -6.55 -8.11 10.97
C GLU A 431 -7.37 -9.16 10.20
N GLY A 432 -7.00 -10.43 10.34
CA GLY A 432 -7.60 -11.56 9.61
C GLY A 432 -7.02 -11.81 8.22
N HIS A 433 -6.17 -10.90 7.72
CA HIS A 433 -5.58 -10.99 6.38
C HIS A 433 -4.08 -11.30 6.37
N GLN A 434 -3.50 -11.69 7.51
CA GLN A 434 -2.05 -11.94 7.66
C GLN A 434 -1.58 -13.20 6.96
N ARG A 435 -2.42 -14.25 6.92
CA ARG A 435 -2.10 -15.54 6.30
C ARG A 435 -3.38 -16.24 5.85
N LYS A 436 -3.52 -16.39 4.54
CA LYS A 436 -4.64 -17.05 3.87
C LYS A 436 -4.12 -18.09 2.90
N HIS A 437 -4.93 -19.07 2.57
CA HIS A 437 -4.62 -20.17 1.66
C HIS A 437 -5.51 -20.12 0.43
N MET A 438 -4.96 -20.54 -0.70
CA MET A 438 -5.70 -20.70 -1.94
C MET A 438 -5.12 -21.88 -2.74
N PRO A 439 -5.97 -22.78 -3.29
CA PRO A 439 -5.50 -23.83 -4.20
C PRO A 439 -4.66 -23.24 -5.33
N SER A 440 -3.49 -23.83 -5.59
CA SER A 440 -2.52 -23.26 -6.53
C SER A 440 -3.05 -23.14 -7.97
N ASP A 441 -3.97 -23.98 -8.39
CA ASP A 441 -4.63 -23.90 -9.70
C ASP A 441 -5.55 -22.67 -9.78
N TRP A 442 -6.25 -22.31 -8.72
CA TRP A 442 -7.02 -21.08 -8.62
C TRP A 442 -6.13 -19.86 -8.48
N ALA A 443 -5.09 -19.94 -7.66
CA ALA A 443 -4.09 -18.88 -7.56
C ALA A 443 -3.47 -18.57 -8.93
N TRP A 444 -3.12 -19.59 -9.72
CA TRP A 444 -2.64 -19.42 -11.08
C TRP A 444 -3.70 -18.80 -12.01
N THR A 445 -4.97 -19.23 -11.87
CA THR A 445 -6.08 -18.74 -12.68
C THR A 445 -6.27 -17.24 -12.55
N ILE A 446 -6.27 -16.72 -11.32
CA ILE A 446 -6.48 -15.29 -11.05
C ILE A 446 -5.22 -14.43 -11.20
N THR A 447 -4.05 -15.05 -11.41
CA THR A 447 -2.78 -14.32 -11.53
C THR A 447 -2.72 -13.47 -12.79
N HIS A 448 -2.41 -12.19 -12.63
CA HIS A 448 -1.97 -11.30 -13.70
C HIS A 448 -0.44 -11.32 -13.80
N ASN A 449 0.25 -10.94 -12.72
CA ASN A 449 1.70 -10.87 -12.69
C ASN A 449 2.23 -11.36 -11.33
N LEU A 450 3.42 -11.94 -11.34
CA LEU A 450 4.17 -12.36 -10.16
C LEU A 450 5.61 -11.89 -10.27
N PHE A 451 6.09 -11.13 -9.30
CA PHE A 451 7.46 -10.62 -9.23
C PHE A 451 7.92 -10.43 -7.80
N CYS A 452 9.21 -10.28 -7.56
CA CYS A 452 9.74 -9.91 -6.26
C CYS A 452 10.72 -8.74 -6.33
N LEU A 453 10.94 -8.11 -5.19
CA LEU A 453 12.15 -7.37 -4.88
C LEU A 453 13.03 -8.23 -3.99
N LYS A 454 14.30 -8.29 -4.29
CA LYS A 454 15.26 -9.02 -3.46
C LYS A 454 16.56 -8.22 -3.34
N PRO A 455 17.32 -8.37 -2.24
CA PRO A 455 18.65 -7.78 -2.12
C PRO A 455 19.56 -8.17 -3.28
N ILE A 456 20.33 -7.19 -3.78
CA ILE A 456 21.35 -7.44 -4.81
C ILE A 456 22.40 -8.39 -4.19
N GLY A 457 22.70 -9.47 -4.90
CA GLY A 457 23.62 -10.51 -4.42
C GLY A 457 22.97 -11.70 -3.71
N MET A 458 21.60 -11.71 -3.64
CA MET A 458 20.82 -12.82 -3.11
C MET A 458 20.29 -13.77 -4.22
#